data_03ada1ca3bad6a1028d7d3d05a82d6a0
#
_entry.id   03ada1ca3bad6a1028d7d3d05a82d6a0
#
_cell.length_a   1.000
_cell.length_b   1.000
_cell.length_c   1.000
_cell.angle_alpha   90.00
_cell.angle_beta   90.00
_cell.angle_gamma   90.00
#
_symmetry.space_group_name_H-M   'P 1'
#
loop_
_entity.id
_entity.type
_entity.pdbx_description
1 polymer ?
#
loop_
_entity_poly.entity_id
_entity_poly.type
_entity_poly.pdbx_seq_one_letter_code
_entity_poly.pdbx_strand_id
1 'polypeptide(L)'
;MTRADAMGLLLAFIARLITGAQGHWKGCPPKAEQRIYFANHQSHLDWVLIWAALPHELRASTRPIAARDYWTAGRFKHWLTREVFNAVYVSRQRTDDQDPLEPLVEALRNGDSLVIFPEGTRSNKGLPQPFKSGLYHLAEQFPQVQLIPAWIDNVQRVMPKGEVVPVPILCTVTFGAPITLGPGEDKSSFLLRARAAVVALQPVESQLQAAAP
;
A
#
# COMPACT_ATOMS: atom_id res chain seq x y z
N MET A 1 6.51 -10.82 -23.90
CA MET A 1 6.65 -9.65 -23.02
C MET A 1 5.94 -8.47 -23.68
N THR A 2 4.86 -8.00 -23.09
CA THR A 2 4.12 -6.83 -23.61
C THR A 2 4.88 -5.53 -23.36
N ARG A 3 4.47 -4.44 -24.03
CA ARG A 3 5.04 -3.10 -23.73
C ARG A 3 4.79 -2.68 -22.27
N ALA A 4 3.67 -3.09 -21.71
CA ALA A 4 3.34 -2.84 -20.31
C ALA A 4 4.26 -3.62 -19.35
N ASP A 5 4.56 -4.88 -19.64
CA ASP A 5 5.50 -5.69 -18.85
C ASP A 5 6.91 -5.07 -18.83
N ALA A 6 7.39 -4.65 -20.01
CA ALA A 6 8.70 -4.01 -20.14
C ALA A 6 8.76 -2.69 -19.35
N MET A 7 7.70 -1.86 -19.44
CA MET A 7 7.59 -0.62 -18.68
C MET A 7 7.52 -0.90 -17.17
N GLY A 8 6.77 -1.90 -16.74
CA GLY A 8 6.68 -2.31 -15.33
C GLY A 8 8.04 -2.74 -14.76
N LEU A 9 8.81 -3.53 -15.51
CA LEU A 9 10.16 -3.92 -15.13
C LEU A 9 11.10 -2.70 -15.05
N LEU A 10 11.05 -1.82 -16.05
CA LEU A 10 11.84 -0.59 -16.06
C LEU A 10 11.51 0.31 -14.88
N LEU A 11 10.23 0.52 -14.57
CA LEU A 11 9.80 1.35 -13.44
C LEU A 11 10.19 0.73 -12.09
N ALA A 12 10.07 -0.59 -11.94
CA ALA A 12 10.54 -1.28 -10.75
C ALA A 12 12.06 -1.16 -10.58
N PHE A 13 12.82 -1.26 -11.68
CA PHE A 13 14.26 -1.06 -11.68
C PHE A 13 14.64 0.38 -11.31
N ILE A 14 14.01 1.37 -11.93
CA ILE A 14 14.23 2.79 -11.64
C ILE A 14 13.87 3.10 -10.19
N ALA A 15 12.71 2.64 -9.71
CA ALA A 15 12.31 2.82 -8.32
C ALA A 15 13.35 2.24 -7.36
N ARG A 16 13.83 1.02 -7.61
CA ARG A 16 14.89 0.37 -6.81
C ARG A 16 16.22 1.10 -6.91
N LEU A 17 16.59 1.60 -8.09
CA LEU A 17 17.84 2.34 -8.31
C LEU A 17 17.84 3.68 -7.54
N ILE A 18 16.72 4.42 -7.58
CA ILE A 18 16.63 5.74 -6.95
C ILE A 18 16.44 5.62 -5.44
N THR A 19 15.63 4.65 -4.99
CA THR A 19 15.22 4.54 -3.59
C THR A 19 15.89 3.38 -2.86
N GLY A 20 16.64 2.52 -3.56
CA GLY A 20 17.15 1.27 -3.00
C GLY A 20 16.05 0.35 -2.48
N ALA A 21 14.78 0.56 -2.90
CA ALA A 21 13.60 -0.10 -2.34
C ALA A 21 13.80 -1.61 -2.20
N GLN A 22 14.02 -2.03 -0.97
CA GLN A 22 14.18 -3.44 -0.59
C GLN A 22 13.01 -3.85 0.29
N GLY A 23 12.46 -5.02 0.00
CA GLY A 23 11.45 -5.64 0.84
C GLY A 23 12.09 -6.42 1.99
N HIS A 24 11.87 -5.98 3.21
CA HIS A 24 12.27 -6.72 4.41
C HIS A 24 11.08 -7.53 4.92
N TRP A 25 11.21 -8.86 4.93
CA TRP A 25 10.13 -9.77 5.31
C TRP A 25 10.34 -10.27 6.74
N LYS A 26 9.51 -9.79 7.68
CA LYS A 26 9.55 -10.15 9.11
C LYS A 26 8.37 -11.05 9.48
N GLY A 27 8.58 -12.36 9.55
CA GLY A 27 7.52 -13.32 9.88
C GLY A 27 6.49 -13.58 8.78
N CYS A 28 6.77 -13.15 7.56
CA CYS A 28 5.89 -13.25 6.42
C CYS A 28 6.71 -13.45 5.13
N PRO A 29 7.15 -14.67 4.80
CA PRO A 29 7.87 -14.89 3.55
C PRO A 29 7.01 -14.55 2.34
N PRO A 30 7.61 -14.10 1.22
CA PRO A 30 6.89 -13.83 -0.02
C PRO A 30 6.39 -15.16 -0.61
N LYS A 31 5.09 -15.41 -0.50
CA LYS A 31 4.42 -16.57 -1.08
C LYS A 31 3.33 -16.12 -2.02
N ALA A 32 3.04 -16.93 -3.05
CA ALA A 32 1.95 -16.72 -3.99
C ALA A 32 0.58 -17.03 -3.36
N GLU A 33 0.23 -16.28 -2.34
CA GLU A 33 -1.04 -16.33 -1.62
C GLU A 33 -1.75 -14.99 -1.82
N GLN A 34 -3.08 -15.01 -1.81
CA GLN A 34 -3.86 -13.78 -1.90
C GLN A 34 -3.70 -12.96 -0.63
N ARG A 35 -3.34 -11.68 -0.77
CA ARG A 35 -2.96 -10.81 0.34
C ARG A 35 -3.54 -9.42 0.22
N ILE A 36 -3.83 -8.81 1.35
CA ILE A 36 -4.05 -7.37 1.48
C ILE A 36 -2.85 -6.79 2.22
N TYR A 37 -2.00 -6.07 1.50
CA TYR A 37 -0.90 -5.29 2.10
C TYR A 37 -1.46 -3.96 2.56
N PHE A 38 -1.38 -3.66 3.85
CA PHE A 38 -1.86 -2.39 4.40
C PHE A 38 -0.75 -1.66 5.12
N ALA A 39 -0.59 -0.36 4.82
CA ALA A 39 0.59 0.41 5.23
C ALA A 39 0.25 1.83 5.70
N ASN A 40 1.28 2.50 6.28
CA ASN A 40 1.29 3.94 6.50
C ASN A 40 1.27 4.70 5.17
N HIS A 41 0.65 5.89 5.15
CA HIS A 41 0.49 6.69 3.94
C HIS A 41 1.07 8.10 4.12
N GLN A 42 2.15 8.40 3.41
CA GLN A 42 2.89 9.66 3.53
C GLN A 42 3.12 10.34 2.18
N SER A 43 3.18 9.58 1.09
CA SER A 43 3.52 10.08 -0.25
C SER A 43 2.66 9.47 -1.34
N HIS A 44 2.60 10.11 -2.49
CA HIS A 44 2.04 9.51 -3.71
C HIS A 44 2.85 8.32 -4.23
N LEU A 45 4.10 8.17 -3.79
CA LEU A 45 5.00 7.08 -4.19
C LEU A 45 4.84 5.81 -3.33
N ASP A 46 4.11 5.87 -2.24
CA ASP A 46 4.03 4.77 -1.27
C ASP A 46 3.66 3.44 -1.90
N TRP A 47 2.61 3.43 -2.73
CA TRP A 47 2.18 2.20 -3.40
C TRP A 47 3.19 1.71 -4.46
N VAL A 48 3.92 2.64 -5.11
CA VAL A 48 5.00 2.29 -6.05
C VAL A 48 6.13 1.59 -5.31
N LEU A 49 6.48 2.07 -4.11
CA LEU A 49 7.53 1.47 -3.28
C LEU A 49 7.14 0.07 -2.81
N ILE A 50 5.91 -0.11 -2.30
CA ILE A 50 5.41 -1.45 -1.95
C ILE A 50 5.47 -2.37 -3.17
N TRP A 51 4.89 -1.94 -4.30
CA TRP A 51 4.87 -2.72 -5.53
C TRP A 51 6.28 -3.06 -6.05
N ALA A 52 7.24 -2.10 -6.02
CA ALA A 52 8.61 -2.34 -6.43
C ALA A 52 9.36 -3.27 -5.46
N ALA A 53 9.03 -3.25 -4.16
CA ALA A 53 9.62 -4.12 -3.15
C ALA A 53 9.13 -5.58 -3.25
N LEU A 54 7.96 -5.82 -3.86
CA LEU A 54 7.44 -7.17 -4.09
C LEU A 54 8.29 -7.94 -5.11
N PRO A 55 8.48 -9.27 -4.96
CA PRO A 55 8.96 -10.16 -6.02
C PRO A 55 8.11 -10.04 -7.28
N HIS A 56 8.72 -10.35 -8.43
CA HIS A 56 8.03 -10.21 -9.73
C HIS A 56 6.72 -11.01 -9.81
N GLU A 57 6.71 -12.23 -9.28
CA GLU A 57 5.57 -13.12 -9.28
C GLU A 57 4.38 -12.55 -8.49
N LEU A 58 4.66 -11.87 -7.38
CA LEU A 58 3.61 -11.26 -6.55
C LEU A 58 3.09 -9.96 -7.15
N ARG A 59 3.92 -9.23 -7.89
CA ARG A 59 3.51 -7.98 -8.54
C ARG A 59 2.42 -8.18 -9.58
N ALA A 60 2.47 -9.29 -10.31
CA ALA A 60 1.51 -9.60 -11.38
C ALA A 60 0.06 -9.72 -10.86
N SER A 61 -0.10 -10.22 -9.63
CA SER A 61 -1.41 -10.41 -8.97
C SER A 61 -1.71 -9.37 -7.90
N THR A 62 -0.86 -8.34 -7.71
CA THR A 62 -1.05 -7.33 -6.68
C THR A 62 -1.44 -5.99 -7.30
N ARG A 63 -2.62 -5.49 -6.93
CA ARG A 63 -3.22 -4.27 -7.47
C ARG A 63 -3.19 -3.14 -6.44
N PRO A 64 -2.56 -1.99 -6.73
CA PRO A 64 -2.66 -0.82 -5.88
C PRO A 64 -4.03 -0.14 -6.04
N ILE A 65 -4.47 0.56 -4.99
CA ILE A 65 -5.66 1.40 -5.06
C ILE A 65 -5.26 2.79 -5.56
N ALA A 66 -5.97 3.27 -6.58
CA ALA A 66 -5.76 4.57 -7.19
C ALA A 66 -7.03 5.43 -7.09
N ALA A 67 -6.88 6.67 -6.63
CA ALA A 67 -7.98 7.64 -6.67
C ALA A 67 -8.29 8.02 -8.12
N ARG A 68 -9.51 7.75 -8.58
CA ARG A 68 -9.94 7.93 -9.97
C ARG A 68 -9.71 9.37 -10.45
N ASP A 69 -10.15 10.37 -9.68
CA ASP A 69 -10.05 11.79 -9.99
C ASP A 69 -8.61 12.26 -10.31
N TYR A 70 -7.63 11.74 -9.58
CA TYR A 70 -6.22 12.11 -9.76
C TYR A 70 -5.53 11.35 -10.90
N TRP A 71 -5.78 10.04 -11.00
CA TRP A 71 -5.02 9.18 -11.90
C TRP A 71 -5.60 9.09 -13.31
N THR A 72 -6.86 9.49 -13.51
CA THR A 72 -7.46 9.60 -14.85
C THR A 72 -7.28 10.99 -15.49
N ALA A 73 -6.73 11.97 -14.77
CA ALA A 73 -6.53 13.35 -15.24
C ALA A 73 -5.41 13.52 -16.31
N GLY A 74 -5.02 12.45 -17.02
CA GLY A 74 -4.04 12.53 -18.11
C GLY A 74 -3.80 11.18 -18.76
N ARG A 75 -3.67 11.17 -20.11
CA ARG A 75 -3.54 9.93 -20.91
C ARG A 75 -2.39 9.02 -20.44
N PHE A 76 -1.24 9.61 -20.11
CA PHE A 76 -0.07 8.85 -19.66
C PHE A 76 -0.28 8.26 -18.27
N LYS A 77 -0.77 9.05 -17.31
CA LYS A 77 -1.07 8.57 -15.95
C LYS A 77 -2.12 7.46 -15.98
N HIS A 78 -3.18 7.65 -16.77
CA HIS A 78 -4.23 6.66 -16.93
C HIS A 78 -3.71 5.35 -17.56
N TRP A 79 -2.90 5.44 -18.62
CA TRP A 79 -2.27 4.29 -19.22
C TRP A 79 -1.36 3.56 -18.22
N LEU A 80 -0.54 4.29 -17.48
CA LEU A 80 0.39 3.74 -16.51
C LEU A 80 -0.34 2.96 -15.40
N THR A 81 -1.37 3.57 -14.81
CA THR A 81 -2.13 2.93 -13.73
C THR A 81 -2.98 1.77 -14.20
N ARG A 82 -3.50 1.82 -15.43
CA ARG A 82 -4.33 0.78 -16.00
C ARG A 82 -3.52 -0.39 -16.53
N GLU A 83 -2.54 -0.12 -17.41
CA GLU A 83 -1.86 -1.16 -18.18
C GLU A 83 -0.60 -1.71 -17.48
N VAL A 84 0.09 -0.87 -16.68
CA VAL A 84 1.33 -1.29 -16.01
C VAL A 84 1.06 -1.78 -14.59
N PHE A 85 0.27 -1.03 -13.83
CA PHE A 85 0.02 -1.34 -12.42
C PHE A 85 -1.30 -2.07 -12.18
N ASN A 86 -2.16 -2.17 -13.20
CA ASN A 86 -3.48 -2.79 -13.08
C ASN A 86 -4.25 -2.31 -11.84
N ALA A 87 -4.22 -0.97 -11.59
CA ALA A 87 -4.73 -0.38 -10.37
C ALA A 87 -6.26 -0.48 -10.26
N VAL A 88 -6.75 -0.68 -9.05
CA VAL A 88 -8.17 -0.59 -8.72
C VAL A 88 -8.53 0.87 -8.50
N TYR A 89 -9.48 1.39 -9.28
CA TYR A 89 -9.93 2.78 -9.14
C TYR A 89 -11.05 2.92 -8.12
N VAL A 90 -10.82 3.81 -7.14
CA VAL A 90 -11.82 4.15 -6.13
C VAL A 90 -12.23 5.61 -6.26
N SER A 91 -13.52 5.88 -6.20
CA SER A 91 -14.05 7.24 -6.10
C SER A 91 -13.88 7.78 -4.69
N ARG A 92 -13.36 9.02 -4.57
CA ARG A 92 -13.32 9.73 -3.27
C ARG A 92 -14.66 10.39 -2.93
N GLN A 93 -15.48 10.63 -3.94
CA GLN A 93 -16.82 11.18 -3.75
C GLN A 93 -17.77 10.03 -3.41
N ARG A 94 -18.39 10.09 -2.26
CA ARG A 94 -19.53 9.23 -1.93
C ARG A 94 -20.70 9.69 -2.78
N THR A 95 -21.11 8.85 -3.70
CA THR A 95 -22.46 8.90 -4.27
C THR A 95 -23.31 7.93 -3.49
N ASP A 96 -24.53 8.31 -3.14
CA ASP A 96 -25.42 7.51 -2.27
C ASP A 96 -25.71 6.09 -2.82
N ASP A 97 -25.44 5.85 -4.10
CA ASP A 97 -25.74 4.61 -4.81
C ASP A 97 -24.52 3.65 -4.97
N GLN A 98 -23.31 4.01 -4.55
CA GLN A 98 -22.14 3.15 -4.76
C GLN A 98 -21.35 2.91 -3.48
N ASP A 99 -21.19 1.62 -3.11
CA ASP A 99 -20.25 1.24 -2.05
C ASP A 99 -18.81 1.51 -2.52
N PRO A 100 -18.05 2.38 -1.83
CA PRO A 100 -16.66 2.67 -2.19
C PRO A 100 -15.74 1.46 -2.07
N LEU A 101 -16.15 0.38 -1.39
CA LEU A 101 -15.39 -0.86 -1.26
C LEU A 101 -15.67 -1.85 -2.41
N GLU A 102 -16.76 -1.69 -3.17
CA GLU A 102 -17.12 -2.68 -4.20
C GLU A 102 -15.99 -2.95 -5.22
N PRO A 103 -15.22 -1.97 -5.73
CA PRO A 103 -14.11 -2.26 -6.63
C PRO A 103 -13.00 -3.11 -5.98
N LEU A 104 -12.81 -2.98 -4.66
CA LEU A 104 -11.83 -3.77 -3.90
C LEU A 104 -12.35 -5.20 -3.69
N VAL A 105 -13.63 -5.31 -3.36
CA VAL A 105 -14.34 -6.59 -3.20
C VAL A 105 -14.30 -7.38 -4.50
N GLU A 106 -14.56 -6.73 -5.64
CA GLU A 106 -14.47 -7.35 -6.96
C GLU A 106 -13.05 -7.85 -7.27
N ALA A 107 -12.03 -7.04 -7.02
CA ALA A 107 -10.65 -7.45 -7.21
C ALA A 107 -10.27 -8.66 -6.34
N LEU A 108 -10.69 -8.67 -5.07
CA LEU A 108 -10.46 -9.81 -4.17
C LEU A 108 -11.22 -11.07 -4.63
N ARG A 109 -12.46 -10.95 -5.10
CA ARG A 109 -13.22 -12.09 -5.68
C ARG A 109 -12.55 -12.67 -6.92
N ASN A 110 -11.84 -11.84 -7.69
CA ASN A 110 -11.08 -12.27 -8.86
C ASN A 110 -9.71 -12.91 -8.50
N GLY A 111 -9.38 -13.02 -7.21
CA GLY A 111 -8.13 -13.62 -6.75
C GLY A 111 -6.95 -12.62 -6.68
N ASP A 112 -7.17 -11.35 -6.96
CA ASP A 112 -6.15 -10.32 -6.86
C ASP A 112 -5.76 -10.05 -5.39
N SER A 113 -4.50 -9.69 -5.17
CA SER A 113 -4.02 -9.07 -3.93
C SER A 113 -4.14 -7.55 -4.02
N LEU A 114 -4.24 -6.88 -2.87
CA LEU A 114 -4.42 -5.43 -2.82
C LEU A 114 -3.30 -4.74 -2.04
N VAL A 115 -2.96 -3.51 -2.43
CA VAL A 115 -2.20 -2.56 -1.61
C VAL A 115 -3.14 -1.45 -1.18
N ILE A 116 -3.37 -1.31 0.12
CA ILE A 116 -4.28 -0.31 0.69
C ILE A 116 -3.59 0.57 1.74
N PHE A 117 -4.11 1.78 1.89
CA PHE A 117 -3.73 2.72 2.94
C PHE A 117 -4.95 3.02 3.81
N PRO A 118 -5.14 2.31 4.95
CA PRO A 118 -6.38 2.40 5.73
C PRO A 118 -6.64 3.77 6.33
N GLU A 119 -5.65 4.65 6.40
CA GLU A 119 -5.79 6.06 6.80
C GLU A 119 -6.74 6.82 5.85
N GLY A 120 -6.80 6.41 4.57
CA GLY A 120 -7.60 7.06 3.52
C GLY A 120 -7.14 8.46 3.14
N THR A 121 -6.09 8.96 3.75
CA THR A 121 -5.42 10.23 3.43
C THR A 121 -3.97 10.17 3.86
N ARG A 122 -3.12 11.00 3.26
CA ARG A 122 -1.70 11.07 3.61
C ARG A 122 -1.51 11.82 4.91
N SER A 123 -0.64 11.29 5.79
CA SER A 123 -0.24 11.91 7.04
C SER A 123 1.21 12.39 6.98
N ASN A 124 1.47 13.60 7.48
CA ASN A 124 2.82 14.16 7.65
C ASN A 124 3.28 14.11 9.13
N LYS A 125 2.53 13.41 10.00
CA LYS A 125 2.74 13.44 11.47
C LYS A 125 3.62 12.30 12.01
N GLY A 126 4.42 11.66 11.18
CA GLY A 126 5.31 10.56 11.58
C GLY A 126 4.60 9.23 11.84
N LEU A 127 3.50 9.24 12.57
CA LEU A 127 2.69 8.03 12.84
C LEU A 127 1.43 8.00 11.95
N PRO A 128 0.96 6.79 11.58
CA PRO A 128 -0.28 6.63 10.82
C PRO A 128 -1.48 7.22 11.56
N GLN A 129 -2.39 7.83 10.83
CA GLN A 129 -3.69 8.26 11.36
C GLN A 129 -4.54 7.05 11.77
N PRO A 130 -5.62 7.24 12.53
CA PRO A 130 -6.58 6.17 12.81
C PRO A 130 -7.08 5.51 11.52
N PHE A 131 -7.13 4.19 11.52
CA PHE A 131 -7.57 3.41 10.36
C PHE A 131 -9.08 3.49 10.18
N LYS A 132 -9.52 3.63 8.93
CA LYS A 132 -10.93 3.61 8.54
C LYS A 132 -11.48 2.19 8.48
N SER A 133 -12.79 2.05 8.58
CA SER A 133 -13.51 0.78 8.64
C SER A 133 -13.34 -0.14 7.43
N GLY A 134 -12.86 0.37 6.29
CA GLY A 134 -12.71 -0.43 5.07
C GLY A 134 -11.86 -1.69 5.27
N LEU A 135 -10.74 -1.59 6.01
CA LEU A 135 -9.90 -2.76 6.32
C LEU A 135 -10.65 -3.82 7.12
N TYR A 136 -11.47 -3.42 8.10
CA TYR A 136 -12.29 -4.33 8.89
C TYR A 136 -13.32 -5.08 8.01
N HIS A 137 -14.06 -4.35 7.17
CA HIS A 137 -15.06 -4.96 6.29
C HIS A 137 -14.46 -5.92 5.26
N LEU A 138 -13.26 -5.61 4.74
CA LEU A 138 -12.55 -6.54 3.86
C LEU A 138 -12.09 -7.79 4.63
N ALA A 139 -11.59 -7.64 5.86
CA ALA A 139 -11.18 -8.76 6.71
C ALA A 139 -12.37 -9.67 7.08
N GLU A 140 -13.53 -9.08 7.35
CA GLU A 140 -14.77 -9.79 7.68
C GLU A 140 -15.30 -10.57 6.46
N GLN A 141 -15.30 -9.95 5.28
CA GLN A 141 -15.82 -10.54 4.05
C GLN A 141 -14.89 -11.59 3.43
N PHE A 142 -13.58 -11.47 3.66
CA PHE A 142 -12.55 -12.33 3.09
C PHE A 142 -11.63 -12.92 4.17
N PRO A 143 -12.14 -13.77 5.09
CA PRO A 143 -11.35 -14.30 6.20
C PRO A 143 -10.17 -15.19 5.76
N GLN A 144 -10.19 -15.71 4.52
CA GLN A 144 -9.12 -16.51 3.94
C GLN A 144 -7.95 -15.67 3.41
N VAL A 145 -8.14 -14.36 3.20
CA VAL A 145 -7.11 -13.46 2.66
C VAL A 145 -6.15 -13.02 3.75
N GLN A 146 -4.86 -13.14 3.48
CA GLN A 146 -3.81 -12.75 4.43
C GLN A 146 -3.70 -11.22 4.54
N LEU A 147 -3.87 -10.67 5.74
CA LEU A 147 -3.70 -9.23 6.00
C LEU A 147 -2.26 -8.98 6.45
N ILE A 148 -1.44 -8.35 5.61
CA ILE A 148 -0.03 -8.13 5.82
C ILE A 148 0.22 -6.67 6.18
N PRO A 149 0.59 -6.35 7.45
CA PRO A 149 1.01 -5.01 7.81
C PRO A 149 2.34 -4.69 7.12
N ALA A 150 2.48 -3.47 6.63
CA ALA A 150 3.71 -3.00 6.05
C ALA A 150 4.06 -1.59 6.55
N TRP A 151 5.36 -1.31 6.67
CA TRP A 151 5.89 0.01 7.00
C TRP A 151 6.76 0.50 5.86
N ILE A 152 6.49 1.72 5.39
CA ILE A 152 7.31 2.42 4.40
C ILE A 152 8.12 3.47 5.14
N ASP A 153 9.44 3.36 5.05
CA ASP A 153 10.35 4.29 5.69
C ASP A 153 11.02 5.24 4.69
N ASN A 154 11.37 6.44 5.16
CA ASN A 154 12.11 7.48 4.44
C ASN A 154 11.44 8.10 3.19
N VAL A 155 10.22 7.72 2.84
CA VAL A 155 9.57 8.19 1.60
C VAL A 155 9.35 9.72 1.56
N GLN A 156 9.11 10.35 2.70
CA GLN A 156 8.95 11.82 2.79
C GLN A 156 10.24 12.56 2.42
N ARG A 157 11.39 11.94 2.67
CA ARG A 157 12.71 12.51 2.37
C ARG A 157 13.06 12.38 0.89
N VAL A 158 12.51 11.37 0.19
CA VAL A 158 12.71 11.17 -1.26
C VAL A 158 11.98 12.21 -2.07
N MET A 159 10.77 12.56 -1.68
CA MET A 159 9.95 13.55 -2.38
C MET A 159 9.17 14.39 -1.37
N PRO A 160 9.81 15.46 -0.84
CA PRO A 160 9.14 16.42 0.04
C PRO A 160 7.92 17.05 -0.65
N LYS A 161 6.98 17.51 0.14
CA LYS A 161 5.75 18.12 -0.38
C LYS A 161 6.09 19.38 -1.20
N GLY A 162 5.75 19.36 -2.49
CA GLY A 162 6.00 20.47 -3.43
C GLY A 162 7.21 20.26 -4.35
N GLU A 163 8.05 19.24 -4.11
CA GLU A 163 9.17 18.90 -4.98
C GLU A 163 8.74 17.94 -6.09
N VAL A 164 9.37 18.08 -7.25
CA VAL A 164 9.09 17.26 -8.44
C VAL A 164 10.23 16.29 -8.73
N VAL A 165 11.44 16.59 -8.25
CA VAL A 165 12.63 15.77 -8.46
C VAL A 165 12.88 14.90 -7.23
N PRO A 166 12.86 13.55 -7.36
CA PRO A 166 13.14 12.68 -6.23
C PRO A 166 14.62 12.76 -5.84
N VAL A 167 14.89 12.95 -4.56
CA VAL A 167 16.24 12.83 -4.00
C VAL A 167 16.54 11.34 -3.81
N PRO A 168 17.71 10.81 -4.24
CA PRO A 168 18.05 9.41 -4.04
C PRO A 168 18.32 9.13 -2.55
N ILE A 169 17.30 8.68 -1.84
CA ILE A 169 17.37 8.29 -0.43
C ILE A 169 16.88 6.85 -0.31
N LEU A 170 17.62 6.05 0.45
CA LEU A 170 17.23 4.66 0.70
C LEU A 170 15.85 4.59 1.38
N CYS A 171 14.90 3.98 0.67
CA CYS A 171 13.60 3.65 1.21
C CYS A 171 13.53 2.15 1.49
N THR A 172 12.95 1.79 2.60
CA THR A 172 12.69 0.40 2.94
C THR A 172 11.21 0.14 3.09
N VAL A 173 10.78 -1.05 2.68
CA VAL A 173 9.43 -1.54 2.94
C VAL A 173 9.55 -2.79 3.79
N THR A 174 9.11 -2.71 5.04
CA THR A 174 9.10 -3.84 5.96
C THR A 174 7.72 -4.47 5.99
N PHE A 175 7.62 -5.75 5.63
CA PHE A 175 6.40 -6.56 5.70
C PHE A 175 6.42 -7.37 7.00
N GLY A 176 5.35 -7.26 7.80
CA GLY A 176 5.23 -7.95 9.09
C GLY A 176 4.49 -9.28 9.00
N ALA A 177 4.38 -9.95 10.15
CA ALA A 177 3.60 -11.16 10.26
C ALA A 177 2.12 -10.90 9.93
N PRO A 178 1.43 -11.86 9.26
CA PRO A 178 0.02 -11.73 8.96
C PRO A 178 -0.81 -11.52 10.23
N ILE A 179 -1.86 -10.71 10.12
CA ILE A 179 -2.90 -10.62 11.14
C ILE A 179 -4.22 -11.14 10.58
N THR A 180 -5.10 -11.58 11.45
CA THR A 180 -6.46 -12.05 11.12
C THR A 180 -7.47 -11.34 12.00
N LEU A 181 -8.72 -11.19 11.54
CA LEU A 181 -9.82 -10.77 12.38
C LEU A 181 -10.13 -11.91 13.37
N GLY A 182 -10.10 -11.60 14.67
CA GLY A 182 -10.42 -12.57 15.72
C GLY A 182 -11.91 -12.91 15.78
N PRO A 183 -12.31 -14.12 16.21
CA PRO A 183 -13.71 -14.45 16.41
C PRO A 183 -14.37 -13.49 17.41
N GLY A 184 -15.42 -12.78 16.96
CA GLY A 184 -16.13 -11.80 17.79
C GLY A 184 -15.35 -10.51 18.10
N GLU A 185 -14.20 -10.29 17.47
CA GLU A 185 -13.44 -9.05 17.65
C GLU A 185 -14.22 -7.87 17.06
N ASP A 186 -14.44 -6.84 17.87
CA ASP A 186 -15.11 -5.63 17.42
C ASP A 186 -14.23 -4.79 16.49
N LYS A 187 -14.88 -3.99 15.66
CA LYS A 187 -14.22 -3.16 14.65
C LYS A 187 -13.15 -2.24 15.24
N SER A 188 -13.41 -1.62 16.38
CA SER A 188 -12.48 -0.65 16.98
C SER A 188 -11.21 -1.34 17.48
N SER A 189 -11.35 -2.47 18.15
CA SER A 189 -10.25 -3.29 18.65
C SER A 189 -9.39 -3.81 17.51
N PHE A 190 -10.01 -4.35 16.45
CA PHE A 190 -9.31 -4.81 15.26
C PHE A 190 -8.50 -3.70 14.59
N LEU A 191 -9.10 -2.52 14.35
CA LEU A 191 -8.43 -1.41 13.68
C LEU A 191 -7.29 -0.83 14.51
N LEU A 192 -7.43 -0.77 15.84
CA LEU A 192 -6.35 -0.39 16.74
C LEU A 192 -5.19 -1.37 16.67
N ARG A 193 -5.46 -2.68 16.72
CA ARG A 193 -4.46 -3.74 16.63
C ARG A 193 -3.78 -3.75 15.25
N ALA A 194 -4.53 -3.60 14.17
CA ALA A 194 -4.00 -3.49 12.82
C ALA A 194 -3.04 -2.28 12.68
N ARG A 195 -3.44 -1.11 13.20
CA ARG A 195 -2.60 0.08 13.23
C ARG A 195 -1.32 -0.15 14.06
N ALA A 196 -1.44 -0.76 15.24
CA ALA A 196 -0.31 -1.09 16.10
C ALA A 196 0.68 -2.05 15.40
N ALA A 197 0.17 -3.03 14.63
CA ALA A 197 1.00 -3.94 13.85
C ALA A 197 1.84 -3.21 12.79
N VAL A 198 1.29 -2.18 12.13
CA VAL A 198 2.04 -1.33 11.20
C VAL A 198 3.09 -0.51 11.94
N VAL A 199 2.73 0.15 13.05
CA VAL A 199 3.65 0.97 13.86
C VAL A 199 4.81 0.16 14.43
N ALA A 200 4.58 -1.10 14.83
CA ALA A 200 5.61 -1.99 15.36
C ALA A 200 6.71 -2.35 14.34
N LEU A 201 6.48 -2.11 13.05
CA LEU A 201 7.47 -2.31 11.99
C LEU A 201 8.38 -1.11 11.76
N GLN A 202 8.08 0.04 12.40
CA GLN A 202 8.90 1.25 12.28
C GLN A 202 10.32 0.99 12.77
N PRO A 203 11.36 1.35 12.00
CA PRO A 203 12.75 1.25 12.45
C PRO A 203 13.00 2.08 13.72
N VAL A 204 13.84 1.57 14.62
CA VAL A 204 14.17 2.25 15.90
C VAL A 204 14.77 3.63 15.67
N GLU A 205 15.60 3.79 14.62
CA GLU A 205 16.20 5.07 14.25
C GLU A 205 15.14 6.13 13.88
N SER A 206 14.12 5.72 13.16
CA SER A 206 13.00 6.60 12.78
C SER A 206 12.11 6.95 13.98
N GLN A 207 12.02 6.07 14.98
CA GLN A 207 11.32 6.34 16.25
C GLN A 207 12.02 7.42 17.05
N LEU A 208 13.35 7.35 17.16
CA LEU A 208 14.16 8.33 17.89
C LEU A 208 14.11 9.72 17.23
N GLN A 209 14.10 9.79 15.90
CA GLN A 209 13.96 11.05 15.16
C GLN A 209 12.57 11.70 15.34
N ALA A 210 11.52 10.90 15.44
CA ALA A 210 10.16 11.38 15.65
C ALA A 210 9.90 11.85 17.10
N ALA A 211 10.72 11.41 18.05
CA ALA A 211 10.66 11.79 19.46
C ALA A 211 11.59 12.95 19.83
N ALA A 212 12.42 13.42 18.91
CA ALA A 212 13.25 14.62 19.12
C ALA A 212 12.39 15.89 19.09
N PRO A 213 12.54 16.81 20.03
CA PRO A 213 11.72 18.04 20.18
C PRO A 213 11.94 19.03 19.04
#